data_82392ceabe061532a352864ff8b309bc
#
_entry.id   82392ceabe061532a352864ff8b309bc
#
_cell.length_a   1.000
_cell.length_b   1.000
_cell.length_c   1.000
_cell.angle_alpha   90.00
_cell.angle_beta   90.00
_cell.angle_gamma   90.00
#
_symmetry.space_group_name_H-M   'P 1'
#
loop_
_entity.id
_entity.type
_entity.pdbx_description
1 polymer ?
#
loop_
_entity_poly.entity_id
_entity_poly.type
_entity_poly.pdbx_seq_one_letter_code
_entity_poly.pdbx_strand_id
1 'polypeptide(L)'
;MADRRAAKLVTGTALAVLALLAAGCTEGSPKAGAPPVSASASATKRAAEVEAAQGTRAQAALELLAPGEADAMEDPDGPQFVESGLERVAEGLHHLTRLKKGPYQLYVACVGEGSVQVVASGGPARTVRCDGAPAAQRVVVDAPEELKLDIAGVNGASGMFAWELAALSPDGGVRVQ
;
A
#
# COMPACT_ATOMS: atom_id res chain seq x y z
N MET A 1 -45.13 2.91 -18.80
CA MET A 1 -44.82 4.35 -19.01
C MET A 1 -43.31 4.45 -19.08
N ALA A 2 -42.84 4.74 -20.29
CA ALA A 2 -41.43 4.80 -20.61
C ALA A 2 -40.96 6.24 -20.53
N ASP A 3 -39.84 6.50 -19.88
CA ASP A 3 -39.18 7.79 -19.98
C ASP A 3 -37.71 7.59 -20.38
N ARG A 4 -37.45 7.92 -21.63
CA ARG A 4 -36.12 7.95 -22.27
C ARG A 4 -35.56 9.35 -22.05
N ARG A 5 -34.43 9.48 -21.37
CA ARG A 5 -33.59 10.71 -21.43
C ARG A 5 -32.20 10.44 -21.92
N ALA A 6 -32.07 10.77 -23.14
CA ALA A 6 -31.05 11.38 -23.95
C ALA A 6 -29.58 11.44 -23.41
N ALA A 7 -28.74 10.78 -24.17
CA ALA A 7 -27.28 10.94 -24.19
C ALA A 7 -26.90 12.34 -24.71
N LYS A 8 -26.01 13.05 -24.00
CA LYS A 8 -25.27 14.20 -24.54
C LYS A 8 -23.81 13.76 -24.80
N LEU A 9 -23.51 13.61 -26.09
CA LEU A 9 -22.13 13.59 -26.60
C LEU A 9 -21.54 14.99 -26.40
N VAL A 10 -20.39 15.08 -25.75
CA VAL A 10 -19.51 16.26 -25.77
C VAL A 10 -18.27 15.90 -26.54
N THR A 11 -18.20 16.38 -27.77
CA THR A 11 -17.05 16.33 -28.66
C THR A 11 -16.10 17.45 -28.24
N GLY A 12 -14.97 17.14 -27.67
CA GLY A 12 -13.90 18.09 -27.28
C GLY A 12 -12.66 17.90 -28.16
N THR A 13 -12.37 18.94 -28.90
CA THR A 13 -11.40 19.18 -29.94
C THR A 13 -9.94 18.96 -29.51
N ALA A 14 -9.18 18.20 -30.29
CA ALA A 14 -7.75 18.05 -30.17
C ALA A 14 -7.03 19.31 -30.65
N LEU A 15 -6.19 19.92 -29.80
CA LEU A 15 -5.20 20.93 -30.18
C LEU A 15 -3.83 20.28 -30.20
N ALA A 16 -3.33 20.06 -31.42
CA ALA A 16 -1.96 19.67 -31.69
C ALA A 16 -1.06 20.89 -31.63
N VAL A 17 -0.14 20.93 -30.70
CA VAL A 17 0.94 21.94 -30.65
C VAL A 17 2.20 21.29 -31.24
N LEU A 18 2.55 21.68 -32.48
CA LEU A 18 3.83 21.39 -33.11
C LEU A 18 4.88 22.32 -32.53
N ALA A 19 5.85 21.82 -31.78
CA ALA A 19 7.06 22.59 -31.42
C ALA A 19 8.18 22.28 -32.41
N LEU A 20 8.61 23.29 -33.14
CA LEU A 20 9.76 23.30 -34.05
C LEU A 20 11.07 23.13 -33.26
N LEU A 21 11.81 22.07 -33.59
CA LEU A 21 13.21 21.90 -33.19
C LEU A 21 14.14 22.73 -34.09
N ALA A 22 14.72 23.78 -33.57
CA ALA A 22 15.83 24.49 -34.21
C ALA A 22 17.12 23.69 -33.94
N ALA A 23 17.68 23.13 -34.99
CA ALA A 23 19.01 22.52 -35.00
C ALA A 23 20.06 23.62 -35.06
N GLY A 24 20.74 23.87 -33.93
CA GLY A 24 21.95 24.69 -33.87
C GLY A 24 23.18 23.78 -33.80
N CYS A 25 23.87 23.60 -34.95
CA CYS A 25 25.20 23.01 -34.95
C CYS A 25 26.22 24.14 -34.62
N THR A 26 26.86 24.03 -33.46
CA THR A 26 28.10 24.71 -33.19
C THR A 26 29.20 23.69 -32.99
N GLU A 27 30.15 23.66 -33.96
CA GLU A 27 31.44 22.95 -33.81
C GLU A 27 32.23 23.60 -32.67
N GLY A 28 32.31 22.88 -31.55
CA GLY A 28 33.17 23.18 -30.42
C GLY A 28 33.92 21.91 -30.01
N SER A 29 35.26 21.94 -30.11
CA SER A 29 36.18 20.87 -29.73
C SER A 29 35.85 20.17 -28.43
N PRO A 30 35.98 18.84 -28.34
CA PRO A 30 35.71 18.11 -27.11
C PRO A 30 36.89 18.28 -26.13
N LYS A 31 36.75 19.22 -25.20
CA LYS A 31 37.54 19.20 -23.97
C LYS A 31 36.93 18.15 -23.11
N ALA A 32 37.68 17.09 -22.83
CA ALA A 32 37.27 15.98 -21.94
C ALA A 32 36.81 16.53 -20.60
N GLY A 33 35.48 16.74 -20.47
CA GLY A 33 34.82 17.06 -19.21
C GLY A 33 34.44 15.78 -18.51
N ALA A 34 34.81 15.66 -17.24
CA ALA A 34 34.43 14.53 -16.38
C ALA A 34 32.90 14.26 -16.46
N PRO A 35 32.45 13.02 -16.38
CA PRO A 35 31.05 12.68 -16.51
C PRO A 35 30.24 13.27 -15.33
N PRO A 36 29.00 13.72 -15.55
CA PRO A 36 28.16 14.28 -14.50
C PRO A 36 27.57 13.15 -13.63
N VAL A 37 28.41 12.61 -12.73
CA VAL A 37 28.02 11.48 -11.84
C VAL A 37 27.30 11.94 -10.56
N SER A 38 27.31 13.24 -10.24
CA SER A 38 26.84 13.72 -8.93
C SER A 38 25.33 13.93 -8.78
N ALA A 39 24.61 14.24 -9.85
CA ALA A 39 23.17 14.58 -9.76
C ALA A 39 22.28 13.35 -9.55
N SER A 40 22.58 12.23 -10.22
CA SER A 40 21.81 10.98 -10.10
C SER A 40 21.93 10.34 -8.70
N ALA A 41 23.14 10.30 -8.14
CA ALA A 41 23.37 9.71 -6.82
C ALA A 41 22.62 10.47 -5.69
N SER A 42 22.58 11.79 -5.80
CA SER A 42 21.85 12.63 -4.82
C SER A 42 20.34 12.46 -4.90
N ALA A 43 19.78 12.30 -6.11
CA ALA A 43 18.36 12.07 -6.30
C ALA A 43 17.93 10.69 -5.73
N THR A 44 18.70 9.65 -6.01
CA THR A 44 18.43 8.29 -5.49
C THR A 44 18.50 8.26 -3.96
N LYS A 45 19.48 8.94 -3.35
CA LYS A 45 19.59 9.00 -1.89
C LYS A 45 18.38 9.68 -1.26
N ARG A 46 17.92 10.81 -1.82
CA ARG A 46 16.72 11.51 -1.32
C ARG A 46 15.45 10.66 -1.45
N ALA A 47 15.28 9.93 -2.54
CA ALA A 47 14.14 9.03 -2.72
C ALA A 47 14.13 7.94 -1.65
N ALA A 48 15.28 7.31 -1.37
CA ALA A 48 15.40 6.30 -0.32
C ALA A 48 15.12 6.87 1.08
N GLU A 49 15.55 8.09 1.38
CA GLU A 49 15.26 8.76 2.65
C GLU A 49 13.75 9.05 2.82
N VAL A 50 13.07 9.46 1.75
CA VAL A 50 11.62 9.68 1.75
C VAL A 50 10.88 8.36 1.98
N GLU A 51 11.23 7.30 1.28
CA GLU A 51 10.63 5.98 1.47
C GLU A 51 10.84 5.46 2.90
N ALA A 52 12.04 5.57 3.46
CA ALA A 52 12.32 5.18 4.83
C ALA A 52 11.48 5.97 5.85
N ALA A 53 11.31 7.27 5.65
CA ALA A 53 10.47 8.11 6.50
C ALA A 53 8.98 7.73 6.38
N GLN A 54 8.50 7.40 5.17
CA GLN A 54 7.13 6.93 4.94
C GLN A 54 6.92 5.57 5.61
N GLY A 55 7.86 4.65 5.50
CA GLY A 55 7.82 3.35 6.15
C GLY A 55 7.72 3.46 7.67
N THR A 56 8.57 4.27 8.29
CA THR A 56 8.51 4.53 9.74
C THR A 56 7.15 5.09 10.17
N ARG A 57 6.58 6.01 9.39
CA ARG A 57 5.25 6.57 9.66
C ARG A 57 4.13 5.56 9.48
N ALA A 58 4.21 4.67 8.48
CA ALA A 58 3.23 3.62 8.26
C ALA A 58 3.23 2.61 9.42
N GLN A 59 4.40 2.20 9.90
CA GLN A 59 4.54 1.35 11.07
C GLN A 59 4.00 2.02 12.34
N ALA A 60 4.39 3.26 12.63
CA ALA A 60 3.89 4.00 13.78
C ALA A 60 2.36 4.20 13.75
N ALA A 61 1.77 4.38 12.56
CA ALA A 61 0.33 4.46 12.41
C ALA A 61 -0.35 3.10 12.68
N LEU A 62 0.28 2.00 12.25
CA LEU A 62 -0.22 0.65 12.48
C LEU A 62 -0.23 0.31 13.98
N GLU A 63 0.84 0.63 14.71
CA GLU A 63 1.00 0.41 16.16
C GLU A 63 -0.08 1.10 17.00
N LEU A 64 -0.75 2.13 16.49
CA LEU A 64 -1.89 2.75 17.19
C LEU A 64 -3.14 1.86 17.23
N LEU A 65 -3.23 0.84 16.38
CA LEU A 65 -4.42 0.02 16.23
C LEU A 65 -4.16 -1.49 16.34
N ALA A 66 -3.00 -1.94 15.86
CA ALA A 66 -2.60 -3.34 15.87
C ALA A 66 -1.93 -3.70 17.21
N PRO A 67 -2.13 -4.92 17.74
CA PRO A 67 -1.60 -5.33 19.03
C PRO A 67 -0.07 -5.44 19.07
N GLY A 68 0.60 -5.67 17.93
CA GLY A 68 2.02 -5.93 17.87
C GLY A 68 2.46 -7.26 18.52
N GLU A 69 3.70 -7.66 18.26
CA GLU A 69 4.26 -8.89 18.85
C GLU A 69 4.47 -8.76 20.37
N ALA A 70 4.92 -7.59 20.83
CA ALA A 70 5.16 -7.33 22.25
C ALA A 70 3.87 -7.35 23.08
N ASP A 71 2.81 -6.71 22.57
CA ASP A 71 1.50 -6.67 23.26
C ASP A 71 0.88 -8.07 23.35
N ALA A 72 1.04 -8.89 22.30
CA ALA A 72 0.56 -10.28 22.33
C ALA A 72 1.28 -11.15 23.36
N MET A 73 2.51 -10.83 23.74
CA MET A 73 3.25 -11.53 24.83
C MET A 73 2.79 -11.07 26.22
N GLU A 74 2.39 -9.81 26.36
CA GLU A 74 1.94 -9.24 27.64
C GLU A 74 0.49 -9.61 27.97
N ASP A 75 -0.36 -9.73 26.95
CA ASP A 75 -1.77 -10.15 27.10
C ASP A 75 -2.06 -11.46 26.32
N PRO A 76 -1.82 -12.61 26.94
CA PRO A 76 -2.05 -13.90 26.30
C PRO A 76 -3.53 -14.19 25.99
N ASP A 77 -4.45 -13.43 26.55
CA ASP A 77 -5.89 -13.53 26.30
C ASP A 77 -6.40 -12.56 25.25
N GLY A 78 -5.55 -11.59 24.86
CA GLY A 78 -5.80 -10.63 23.80
C GLY A 78 -5.64 -11.21 22.38
N PRO A 79 -5.74 -10.36 21.36
CA PRO A 79 -5.40 -10.71 19.98
C PRO A 79 -3.95 -11.19 19.89
N GLN A 80 -3.72 -12.31 19.22
CA GLN A 80 -2.40 -12.89 19.08
C GLN A 80 -1.77 -12.47 17.75
N PHE A 81 -0.58 -11.90 17.80
CA PHE A 81 0.21 -11.60 16.62
C PHE A 81 0.44 -12.87 15.77
N VAL A 82 0.26 -12.76 14.46
CA VAL A 82 0.53 -13.85 13.50
C VAL A 82 1.72 -13.48 12.64
N GLU A 83 1.63 -12.37 11.95
CA GLU A 83 2.68 -11.88 11.05
C GLU A 83 2.45 -10.42 10.67
N SER A 84 3.49 -9.74 10.19
CA SER A 84 3.42 -8.37 9.72
C SER A 84 4.42 -8.12 8.61
N GLY A 85 4.29 -7.00 7.91
CA GLY A 85 5.22 -6.58 6.88
C GLY A 85 5.17 -5.09 6.58
N LEU A 86 6.18 -4.64 5.86
CA LEU A 86 6.33 -3.27 5.36
C LEU A 86 6.76 -3.32 3.90
N GLU A 87 5.93 -2.76 3.01
CA GLU A 87 6.12 -2.91 1.56
C GLU A 87 5.94 -1.57 0.84
N ARG A 88 6.51 -1.47 -0.36
CA ARG A 88 6.27 -0.35 -1.27
C ARG A 88 4.92 -0.50 -1.95
N VAL A 89 4.18 0.60 -2.04
CA VAL A 89 2.90 0.63 -2.76
C VAL A 89 3.05 0.23 -4.23
N ALA A 90 4.17 0.62 -4.85
CA ALA A 90 4.47 0.29 -6.25
C ALA A 90 4.73 -1.21 -6.51
N GLU A 91 5.22 -1.94 -5.51
CA GLU A 91 5.52 -3.37 -5.60
C GLU A 91 4.27 -4.20 -5.25
N GLY A 92 3.43 -3.66 -4.36
CA GLY A 92 2.28 -4.38 -3.82
C GLY A 92 2.68 -5.55 -2.92
N LEU A 93 1.70 -6.34 -2.52
CA LEU A 93 1.89 -7.56 -1.74
C LEU A 93 1.05 -8.68 -2.32
N HIS A 94 1.68 -9.84 -2.55
CA HIS A 94 1.02 -11.11 -2.79
C HIS A 94 1.55 -12.10 -1.76
N HIS A 95 0.78 -12.32 -0.71
CA HIS A 95 1.22 -13.13 0.42
C HIS A 95 0.27 -14.31 0.67
N LEU A 96 0.86 -15.45 1.00
CA LEU A 96 0.15 -16.68 1.32
C LEU A 96 0.59 -17.14 2.69
N THR A 97 -0.37 -17.29 3.61
CA THR A 97 -0.08 -17.81 4.94
C THR A 97 -1.09 -18.90 5.33
N ARG A 98 -0.61 -19.95 5.97
CA ARG A 98 -1.49 -21.05 6.41
C ARG A 98 -2.04 -20.76 7.80
N LEU A 99 -3.35 -20.57 7.87
CA LEU A 99 -4.06 -20.25 9.10
C LEU A 99 -4.85 -21.43 9.64
N LYS A 100 -5.03 -21.44 10.95
CA LYS A 100 -6.00 -22.31 11.62
C LYS A 100 -7.40 -21.75 11.45
N LYS A 101 -8.43 -22.57 11.70
CA LYS A 101 -9.80 -22.07 11.79
C LYS A 101 -9.91 -21.02 12.89
N GLY A 102 -10.52 -19.88 12.57
CA GLY A 102 -10.75 -18.82 13.55
C GLY A 102 -11.01 -17.46 12.92
N PRO A 103 -11.37 -16.49 13.74
CA PRO A 103 -11.45 -15.09 13.33
C PRO A 103 -10.07 -14.44 13.42
N TYR A 104 -9.76 -13.60 12.44
CA TYR A 104 -8.54 -12.82 12.35
C TYR A 104 -8.87 -11.36 12.10
N GLN A 105 -7.95 -10.48 12.44
CA GLN A 105 -7.99 -9.07 12.14
C GLN A 105 -6.77 -8.72 11.29
N LEU A 106 -6.99 -8.17 10.11
CA LEU A 106 -5.97 -7.59 9.27
C LEU A 106 -5.98 -6.08 9.49
N TYR A 107 -4.83 -5.54 9.87
CA TYR A 107 -4.59 -4.12 10.01
C TYR A 107 -3.70 -3.65 8.86
N VAL A 108 -3.99 -2.47 8.32
CA VAL A 108 -3.19 -1.87 7.23
C VAL A 108 -3.10 -0.36 7.46
N ALA A 109 -1.90 0.18 7.36
CA ALA A 109 -1.65 1.62 7.34
C ALA A 109 -0.82 1.98 6.11
N CYS A 110 -1.23 3.02 5.36
CA CYS A 110 -0.54 3.46 4.16
C CYS A 110 -0.16 4.95 4.28
N VAL A 111 1.09 5.28 3.88
CA VAL A 111 1.63 6.65 3.89
C VAL A 111 2.23 6.98 2.53
N GLY A 112 1.73 8.03 1.91
CA GLY A 112 2.15 8.45 0.56
C GLY A 112 1.03 9.16 -0.18
N GLU A 113 0.88 8.86 -1.46
CA GLU A 113 -0.17 9.43 -2.31
C GLU A 113 -1.13 8.35 -2.80
N GLY A 114 -2.41 8.71 -2.97
CA GLY A 114 -3.44 7.81 -3.49
C GLY A 114 -3.99 6.84 -2.45
N SER A 115 -4.17 5.58 -2.84
CA SER A 115 -4.73 4.53 -1.99
C SER A 115 -4.25 3.15 -2.40
N VAL A 116 -4.36 2.18 -1.50
CA VAL A 116 -4.16 0.76 -1.78
C VAL A 116 -5.50 0.01 -1.70
N GLN A 117 -5.64 -1.02 -2.51
CA GLN A 117 -6.74 -1.97 -2.43
C GLN A 117 -6.27 -3.23 -1.72
N VAL A 118 -7.03 -3.68 -0.75
CA VAL A 118 -6.74 -4.84 0.10
C VAL A 118 -7.78 -5.91 -0.16
N VAL A 119 -7.36 -7.12 -0.50
CA VAL A 119 -8.22 -8.30 -0.70
C VAL A 119 -7.66 -9.46 0.12
N ALA A 120 -8.49 -10.07 0.96
CA ALA A 120 -8.13 -11.25 1.74
C ALA A 120 -8.99 -12.44 1.31
N SER A 121 -8.37 -13.56 0.89
CA SER A 121 -9.01 -14.83 0.49
C SER A 121 -10.23 -14.67 -0.44
N GLY A 122 -10.12 -13.78 -1.44
CA GLY A 122 -11.22 -13.56 -2.40
C GLY A 122 -12.44 -12.83 -1.81
N GLY A 123 -12.33 -12.30 -0.60
CA GLY A 123 -13.34 -11.45 0.02
C GLY A 123 -13.47 -10.10 -0.71
N PRO A 124 -14.39 -9.24 -0.26
CA PRO A 124 -14.59 -7.93 -0.89
C PRO A 124 -13.33 -7.07 -0.75
N ALA A 125 -12.97 -6.44 -1.85
CA ALA A 125 -11.88 -5.48 -1.87
C ALA A 125 -12.20 -4.28 -0.97
N ARG A 126 -11.24 -3.85 -0.17
CA ARG A 126 -11.30 -2.64 0.64
C ARG A 126 -10.25 -1.64 0.19
N THR A 127 -10.60 -0.37 0.19
CA THR A 127 -9.68 0.71 -0.14
C THR A 127 -9.18 1.38 1.13
N VAL A 128 -7.85 1.48 1.26
CA VAL A 128 -7.17 2.19 2.35
C VAL A 128 -6.43 3.38 1.74
N ARG A 129 -6.69 4.59 2.23
CA ARG A 129 -6.02 5.81 1.76
C ARG A 129 -4.60 5.90 2.33
N CYS A 130 -3.68 6.45 1.54
CA CYS A 130 -2.29 6.63 1.96
C CYS A 130 -2.07 7.96 2.71
N ASP A 131 -3.00 8.31 3.60
CA ASP A 131 -2.97 9.52 4.44
C ASP A 131 -2.41 9.26 5.86
N GLY A 132 -1.98 8.03 6.15
CA GLY A 132 -1.45 7.62 7.45
C GLY A 132 -2.53 7.17 8.44
N ALA A 133 -3.81 7.17 8.08
CA ALA A 133 -4.85 6.61 8.94
C ALA A 133 -4.86 5.08 8.82
N PRO A 134 -4.72 4.33 9.93
CA PRO A 134 -4.79 2.88 9.91
C PRO A 134 -6.23 2.39 9.68
N ALA A 135 -6.36 1.25 9.04
CA ALA A 135 -7.63 0.57 8.79
C ALA A 135 -7.57 -0.88 9.28
N ALA A 136 -8.70 -1.40 9.74
CA ALA A 136 -8.83 -2.78 10.18
C ALA A 136 -9.91 -3.52 9.38
N GLN A 137 -9.65 -4.77 9.03
CA GLN A 137 -10.58 -5.65 8.34
C GLN A 137 -10.64 -7.01 9.03
N ARG A 138 -11.84 -7.44 9.39
CA ARG A 138 -12.05 -8.79 9.92
C ARG A 138 -12.00 -9.82 8.80
N VAL A 139 -11.26 -10.91 9.04
CA VAL A 139 -11.15 -12.08 8.17
C VAL A 139 -11.61 -13.29 8.97
N VAL A 140 -12.48 -14.12 8.40
CA VAL A 140 -12.93 -15.35 9.04
C VAL A 140 -12.44 -16.54 8.23
N VAL A 141 -11.74 -17.44 8.89
CA VAL A 141 -11.23 -18.70 8.34
C VAL A 141 -12.07 -19.84 8.88
N ASP A 142 -12.94 -20.42 8.04
CA ASP A 142 -13.91 -21.44 8.46
C ASP A 142 -13.28 -22.84 8.63
N ALA A 143 -12.19 -23.10 7.93
CA ALA A 143 -11.40 -24.33 8.05
C ALA A 143 -9.91 -23.98 7.96
N PRO A 144 -8.99 -24.86 8.42
CA PRO A 144 -7.56 -24.63 8.19
C PRO A 144 -7.30 -24.51 6.70
N GLU A 145 -6.92 -23.33 6.26
CA GLU A 145 -6.71 -22.99 4.85
C GLU A 145 -5.55 -22.01 4.65
N GLU A 146 -5.18 -21.83 3.42
CA GLU A 146 -4.21 -20.82 3.00
C GLU A 146 -4.92 -19.50 2.77
N LEU A 147 -4.66 -18.53 3.65
CA LEU A 147 -5.11 -17.16 3.45
C LEU A 147 -4.26 -16.53 2.35
N LYS A 148 -4.92 -16.05 1.32
CA LYS A 148 -4.32 -15.22 0.30
C LYS A 148 -4.58 -13.75 0.61
N LEU A 149 -3.50 -12.98 0.77
CA LEU A 149 -3.54 -11.53 0.97
C LEU A 149 -2.95 -10.83 -0.25
N ASP A 150 -3.77 -10.04 -0.92
CA ASP A 150 -3.36 -9.18 -2.02
C ASP A 150 -3.53 -7.71 -1.62
N ILE A 151 -2.45 -6.92 -1.68
CA ILE A 151 -2.50 -5.46 -1.49
C ILE A 151 -1.83 -4.81 -2.69
N ALA A 152 -2.54 -3.92 -3.37
CA ALA A 152 -2.06 -3.27 -4.58
C ALA A 152 -2.38 -1.77 -4.59
N GLY A 153 -1.46 -0.96 -5.12
CA GLY A 153 -1.67 0.46 -5.36
C GLY A 153 -2.76 0.70 -6.41
N VAL A 154 -3.60 1.71 -6.19
CA VAL A 154 -4.68 2.09 -7.11
C VAL A 154 -4.33 3.40 -7.80
N ASN A 155 -4.49 3.46 -9.13
CA ASN A 155 -4.39 4.69 -9.94
C ASN A 155 -3.09 5.49 -9.72
N GLY A 156 -1.94 4.83 -9.77
CA GLY A 156 -0.65 5.49 -9.62
C GLY A 156 -0.29 5.89 -8.19
N ALA A 157 -0.90 5.23 -7.21
CA ALA A 157 -0.55 5.40 -5.81
C ALA A 157 0.93 5.12 -5.57
N SER A 158 1.52 5.84 -4.62
CA SER A 158 2.93 5.74 -4.25
C SER A 158 3.12 5.84 -2.74
N GLY A 159 4.27 5.36 -2.26
CA GLY A 159 4.61 5.40 -0.84
C GLY A 159 4.85 4.02 -0.25
N MET A 160 4.64 3.91 1.05
CA MET A 160 4.84 2.69 1.84
C MET A 160 3.55 2.30 2.55
N PHE A 161 3.30 1.00 2.69
CA PHE A 161 2.26 0.49 3.58
C PHE A 161 2.84 -0.55 4.54
N ALA A 162 2.34 -0.50 5.78
CA ALA A 162 2.56 -1.52 6.79
C ALA A 162 1.28 -2.34 6.97
N TRP A 163 1.41 -3.62 7.27
CA TRP A 163 0.29 -4.51 7.55
C TRP A 163 0.62 -5.46 8.69
N GLU A 164 -0.41 -5.88 9.40
CA GLU A 164 -0.32 -6.89 10.45
C GLU A 164 -1.56 -7.76 10.45
N LEU A 165 -1.38 -9.06 10.64
CA LEU A 165 -2.42 -10.04 10.84
C LEU A 165 -2.37 -10.54 12.28
N ALA A 166 -3.48 -10.44 12.99
CA ALA A 166 -3.64 -10.95 14.33
C ALA A 166 -4.80 -11.96 14.41
N ALA A 167 -4.61 -13.05 15.15
CA ALA A 167 -5.67 -13.98 15.46
C ALA A 167 -6.53 -13.42 16.60
N LEU A 168 -7.84 -13.38 16.42
CA LEU A 168 -8.79 -13.03 17.45
C LEU A 168 -9.25 -14.30 18.17
N SER A 169 -9.54 -14.22 19.46
CA SER A 169 -10.18 -15.32 20.14
C SER A 169 -11.61 -15.52 19.59
N PRO A 170 -12.17 -16.77 19.65
CA PRO A 170 -13.49 -17.09 19.09
C PRO A 170 -14.64 -16.24 19.62
N ASP A 171 -14.50 -15.70 20.80
CA ASP A 171 -15.45 -14.87 21.54
C ASP A 171 -15.18 -13.35 21.42
N GLY A 172 -14.38 -12.95 20.44
CA GLY A 172 -14.09 -11.56 20.16
C GLY A 172 -13.01 -10.93 21.05
N GLY A 173 -12.04 -11.74 21.49
CA GLY A 173 -10.91 -11.29 22.29
C GLY A 173 -11.02 -11.69 23.77
N VAL A 174 -12.14 -12.30 24.17
CA VAL A 174 -12.29 -12.82 25.55
C VAL A 174 -12.08 -14.34 25.53
N ARG A 175 -11.01 -14.84 26.14
CA ARG A 175 -10.90 -16.27 26.46
C ARG A 175 -11.80 -16.54 27.65
N VAL A 176 -12.74 -17.47 27.45
CA VAL A 176 -13.44 -18.09 28.58
C VAL A 176 -12.46 -19.08 29.21
N GLN A 177 -12.06 -18.82 30.44
CA GLN A 177 -11.26 -19.75 31.25
C GLN A 177 -12.06 -20.99 31.62
#